data_6b9bd48aa76d44fe719974ab10fc820f
#
_entry.id   6b9bd48aa76d44fe719974ab10fc820f
#
_cell.length_a   1.000
_cell.length_b   1.000
_cell.length_c   1.000
_cell.angle_alpha   90.00
_cell.angle_beta   90.00
_cell.angle_gamma   90.00
#
_symmetry.space_group_name_H-M   'P 1'
#
loop_
_entity.id
_entity.type
_entity.pdbx_description
1 polymer ?
#
loop_
_entity_poly.entity_id
_entity_poly.type
_entity_poly.pdbx_seq_one_letter_code
_entity_poly.pdbx_strand_id
1 'polypeptide(L)'
;VVGGRNSAVESALELFRAGARVTLVHFESDLDSGVKPWVIPDIRNRLEKKEIDVRWRHRVVEIRPSSVILRNVDSGATDELPNDWVLAMTGWRANPKLLLELGVTIDPGSGIPAHDPETMETDVPGIYVAGVLAAGHDANKIFIENGRMHGDQILTALEEKSPGRSRAEKVG
;
A
#
# COMPACT_ATOMS: atom_id res chain seq x y z
N VAL A 1 -11.62 -11.08 4.08
CA VAL A 1 -10.45 -10.30 3.63
C VAL A 1 -10.94 -9.21 2.70
N VAL A 2 -10.55 -7.96 2.91
CA VAL A 2 -10.95 -6.81 2.10
C VAL A 2 -9.79 -6.36 1.22
N GLY A 3 -9.97 -6.38 -0.10
CA GLY A 3 -8.96 -6.01 -1.10
C GLY A 3 -8.95 -6.95 -2.29
N GLY A 4 -8.21 -6.63 -3.34
CA GLY A 4 -8.11 -7.43 -4.56
C GLY A 4 -6.70 -7.51 -5.15
N ARG A 5 -5.68 -7.00 -4.42
CA ARG A 5 -4.26 -7.02 -4.81
C ARG A 5 -3.50 -8.15 -4.09
N ASN A 6 -2.20 -8.23 -4.33
CA ASN A 6 -1.34 -9.30 -3.82
C ASN A 6 -1.57 -9.64 -2.34
N SER A 7 -1.50 -8.66 -1.45
CA SER A 7 -1.64 -8.90 -0.01
C SER A 7 -3.00 -9.50 0.37
N ALA A 8 -4.08 -9.06 -0.29
CA ALA A 8 -5.40 -9.61 -0.04
C ALA A 8 -5.52 -11.06 -0.53
N VAL A 9 -5.01 -11.33 -1.73
CA VAL A 9 -5.05 -12.67 -2.34
C VAL A 9 -4.18 -13.64 -1.55
N GLU A 10 -2.96 -13.26 -1.21
CA GLU A 10 -2.04 -14.10 -0.42
C GLU A 10 -2.62 -14.36 0.97
N SER A 11 -3.16 -13.34 1.64
CA SER A 11 -3.82 -13.52 2.94
C SER A 11 -5.04 -14.44 2.87
N ALA A 12 -5.86 -14.32 1.82
CA ALA A 12 -7.02 -15.18 1.64
C ALA A 12 -6.61 -16.65 1.46
N LEU A 13 -5.57 -16.92 0.68
CA LEU A 13 -5.03 -18.27 0.48
C LEU A 13 -4.43 -18.85 1.77
N GLU A 14 -3.65 -18.06 2.50
CA GLU A 14 -3.05 -18.52 3.76
C GLU A 14 -4.10 -18.83 4.83
N LEU A 15 -5.11 -17.97 4.98
CA LEU A 15 -6.21 -18.21 5.90
C LEU A 15 -7.02 -19.46 5.52
N PHE A 16 -7.27 -19.65 4.22
CA PHE A 16 -7.93 -20.84 3.72
C PHE A 16 -7.12 -22.11 4.03
N ARG A 17 -5.81 -22.09 3.80
CA ARG A 17 -4.90 -23.21 4.12
C ARG A 17 -4.85 -23.51 5.63
N ALA A 18 -5.03 -22.49 6.46
CA ALA A 18 -5.14 -22.62 7.91
C ALA A 18 -6.53 -23.14 8.38
N GLY A 19 -7.46 -23.41 7.47
CA GLY A 19 -8.78 -23.96 7.77
C GLY A 19 -9.88 -22.92 8.07
N ALA A 20 -9.62 -21.64 7.84
CA ALA A 20 -10.64 -20.60 8.01
C ALA A 20 -11.64 -20.61 6.83
N ARG A 21 -12.89 -20.25 7.12
CA ARG A 21 -13.87 -19.90 6.07
C ARG A 21 -13.60 -18.48 5.62
N VAL A 22 -13.18 -18.32 4.37
CA VAL A 22 -12.72 -17.04 3.85
C VAL A 22 -13.73 -16.48 2.86
N THR A 23 -14.08 -15.19 3.02
CA THR A 23 -14.75 -14.38 2.02
C THR A 23 -13.83 -13.25 1.59
N LEU A 24 -13.54 -13.15 0.30
CA LEU A 24 -12.82 -12.03 -0.31
C LEU A 24 -13.86 -10.96 -0.71
N VAL A 25 -13.64 -9.71 -0.30
CA VAL A 25 -14.50 -8.58 -0.66
C VAL A 25 -13.70 -7.58 -1.47
N HIS A 26 -14.11 -7.31 -2.70
CA HIS A 26 -13.44 -6.36 -3.57
C HIS A 26 -14.43 -5.49 -4.34
N PHE A 27 -14.08 -4.20 -4.50
CA PHE A 27 -14.94 -3.22 -5.16
C PHE A 27 -14.90 -3.29 -6.70
N GLU A 28 -13.89 -3.94 -7.28
CA GLU A 28 -13.85 -4.24 -8.70
C GLU A 28 -14.60 -5.54 -9.04
N SER A 29 -14.75 -5.81 -10.33
CA SER A 29 -15.41 -7.03 -10.85
C SER A 29 -14.48 -8.24 -10.91
N ASP A 30 -13.20 -8.06 -10.70
CA ASP A 30 -12.17 -9.10 -10.72
C ASP A 30 -10.96 -8.69 -9.87
N LEU A 31 -9.98 -9.59 -9.73
CA LEU A 31 -8.70 -9.32 -9.11
C LEU A 31 -7.94 -8.23 -9.87
N ASP A 32 -7.16 -7.43 -9.14
CA ASP A 32 -6.29 -6.40 -9.73
C ASP A 32 -5.26 -7.04 -10.67
N SER A 33 -5.01 -6.39 -11.82
CA SER A 33 -4.06 -6.88 -12.82
C SER A 33 -2.61 -7.00 -12.32
N GLY A 34 -2.27 -6.33 -11.21
CA GLY A 34 -0.98 -6.41 -10.55
C GLY A 34 -0.82 -7.60 -9.60
N VAL A 35 -1.80 -8.52 -9.52
CA VAL A 35 -1.62 -9.77 -8.75
C VAL A 35 -0.57 -10.63 -9.42
N LYS A 36 0.36 -11.15 -8.61
CA LYS A 36 1.50 -11.96 -9.07
C LYS A 36 1.01 -13.17 -9.89
N PRO A 37 1.54 -13.38 -11.11
CA PRO A 37 1.05 -14.42 -12.01
C PRO A 37 1.05 -15.84 -11.43
N TRP A 38 2.00 -16.14 -10.56
CA TRP A 38 2.11 -17.48 -9.94
C TRP A 38 1.09 -17.74 -8.83
N VAL A 39 0.42 -16.69 -8.30
CA VAL A 39 -0.63 -16.82 -7.27
C VAL A 39 -2.01 -16.95 -7.90
N ILE A 40 -2.21 -16.39 -9.10
CA ILE A 40 -3.49 -16.36 -9.81
C ILE A 40 -4.12 -17.75 -10.00
N PRO A 41 -3.38 -18.80 -10.45
CA PRO A 41 -4.01 -20.10 -10.67
C PRO A 41 -4.62 -20.70 -9.40
N ASP A 42 -3.95 -20.55 -8.25
CA ASP A 42 -4.46 -21.12 -7.00
C ASP A 42 -5.70 -20.37 -6.52
N ILE A 43 -5.68 -19.05 -6.45
CA ILE A 43 -6.86 -18.29 -6.01
C ILE A 43 -8.04 -18.51 -6.95
N ARG A 44 -7.85 -18.52 -8.26
CA ARG A 44 -8.92 -18.79 -9.24
C ARG A 44 -9.56 -20.16 -9.01
N ASN A 45 -8.75 -21.20 -8.82
CA ASN A 45 -9.23 -22.55 -8.52
C ASN A 45 -10.08 -22.58 -7.24
N ARG A 46 -9.66 -21.86 -6.16
CA ARG A 46 -10.44 -21.80 -4.91
C ARG A 46 -11.76 -21.06 -5.08
N LEU A 47 -11.76 -19.97 -5.84
CA LEU A 47 -12.98 -19.21 -6.14
C LEU A 47 -13.97 -20.03 -7.00
N GLU A 48 -13.50 -20.71 -8.03
CA GLU A 48 -14.31 -21.57 -8.90
C GLU A 48 -14.95 -22.73 -8.14
N LYS A 49 -14.20 -23.36 -7.23
CA LYS A 49 -14.67 -24.44 -6.35
C LYS A 49 -15.52 -23.96 -5.18
N LYS A 50 -15.67 -22.64 -5.00
CA LYS A 50 -16.34 -22.02 -3.86
C LYS A 50 -15.73 -22.43 -2.50
N GLU A 51 -14.43 -22.71 -2.49
CA GLU A 51 -13.66 -22.97 -1.27
C GLU A 51 -13.28 -21.67 -0.57
N ILE A 52 -13.17 -20.59 -1.35
CA ILE A 52 -13.11 -19.20 -0.89
C ILE A 52 -14.29 -18.48 -1.54
N ASP A 53 -15.16 -17.89 -0.71
CA ASP A 53 -16.24 -17.05 -1.21
C ASP A 53 -15.72 -15.71 -1.71
N VAL A 54 -16.43 -15.07 -2.64
CA VAL A 54 -16.08 -13.73 -3.11
C VAL A 54 -17.31 -12.84 -3.27
N ARG A 55 -17.13 -11.57 -2.90
CA ARG A 55 -18.09 -10.47 -3.09
C ARG A 55 -17.43 -9.42 -3.99
N TRP A 56 -17.56 -9.62 -5.29
CA TRP A 56 -17.17 -8.63 -6.29
C TRP A 56 -18.12 -7.44 -6.28
N ARG A 57 -17.61 -6.27 -6.64
CA ARG A 57 -18.39 -5.01 -6.69
C ARG A 57 -18.98 -4.63 -5.34
N HIS A 58 -18.30 -4.99 -4.23
CA HIS A 58 -18.73 -4.67 -2.88
C HIS A 58 -17.64 -3.95 -2.08
N ARG A 59 -18.10 -3.07 -1.19
CA ARG A 59 -17.26 -2.44 -0.16
C ARG A 59 -17.81 -2.79 1.22
N VAL A 60 -16.93 -2.99 2.18
CA VAL A 60 -17.31 -3.01 3.60
C VAL A 60 -17.59 -1.56 4.01
N VAL A 61 -18.79 -1.30 4.50
CA VAL A 61 -19.24 0.04 4.95
C VAL A 61 -19.41 0.14 6.47
N GLU A 62 -19.56 -1.00 7.14
CA GLU A 62 -19.67 -1.07 8.60
C GLU A 62 -19.09 -2.40 9.10
N ILE A 63 -18.39 -2.37 10.23
CA ILE A 63 -17.90 -3.56 10.93
C ILE A 63 -18.61 -3.63 12.27
N ARG A 64 -19.25 -4.75 12.55
CA ARG A 64 -19.97 -5.06 13.78
C ARG A 64 -19.27 -6.18 14.56
N PRO A 65 -19.60 -6.43 15.81
CA PRO A 65 -18.95 -7.47 16.62
C PRO A 65 -18.97 -8.89 16.02
N SER A 66 -20.00 -9.23 15.23
CA SER A 66 -20.18 -10.57 14.66
C SER A 66 -20.57 -10.57 13.17
N SER A 67 -20.49 -9.41 12.53
CA SER A 67 -20.86 -9.28 11.10
C SER A 67 -20.18 -8.07 10.46
N VAL A 68 -20.27 -8.01 9.13
CA VAL A 68 -19.91 -6.82 8.35
C VAL A 68 -21.07 -6.45 7.43
N ILE A 69 -21.30 -5.16 7.23
CA ILE A 69 -22.22 -4.67 6.22
C ILE A 69 -21.45 -4.39 4.95
N LEU A 70 -21.88 -5.04 3.89
CA LEU A 70 -21.37 -4.85 2.54
C LEU A 70 -22.32 -3.93 1.77
N ARG A 71 -21.76 -3.08 0.91
CA ARG A 71 -22.53 -2.28 -0.05
C ARG A 71 -22.07 -2.60 -1.46
N ASN A 72 -22.99 -2.97 -2.31
CA ASN A 72 -22.75 -3.11 -3.73
C ASN A 72 -22.47 -1.72 -4.35
N VAL A 73 -21.37 -1.60 -5.10
CA VAL A 73 -20.93 -0.28 -5.63
C VAL A 73 -21.78 0.19 -6.80
N ASP A 74 -22.47 -0.71 -7.49
CA ASP A 74 -23.29 -0.37 -8.65
C ASP A 74 -24.74 -0.05 -8.24
N SER A 75 -25.34 -0.93 -7.44
CA SER A 75 -26.75 -0.79 -7.05
C SER A 75 -26.96 0.02 -5.76
N GLY A 76 -25.90 0.19 -4.95
CA GLY A 76 -26.00 0.77 -3.61
C GLY A 76 -26.68 -0.14 -2.57
N ALA A 77 -27.17 -1.32 -2.96
CA ALA A 77 -27.80 -2.27 -2.06
C ALA A 77 -26.83 -2.74 -0.98
N THR A 78 -27.35 -2.93 0.22
CA THR A 78 -26.57 -3.42 1.37
C THR A 78 -26.94 -4.84 1.73
N ASP A 79 -25.96 -5.60 2.18
CA ASP A 79 -26.06 -7.00 2.60
C ASP A 79 -25.26 -7.19 3.89
N GLU A 80 -25.77 -7.98 4.83
CA GLU A 80 -25.09 -8.30 6.07
C GLU A 80 -24.47 -9.70 5.98
N LEU A 81 -23.16 -9.76 6.18
CA LEU A 81 -22.40 -11.01 6.17
C LEU A 81 -21.91 -11.32 7.59
N PRO A 82 -22.32 -12.47 8.20
CA PRO A 82 -21.75 -12.96 9.43
C PRO A 82 -20.24 -13.13 9.33
N ASN A 83 -19.49 -12.62 10.31
CA ASN A 83 -18.04 -12.59 10.26
C ASN A 83 -17.42 -12.43 11.63
N ASP A 84 -16.31 -13.12 11.90
CA ASP A 84 -15.58 -13.06 13.14
C ASP A 84 -14.36 -12.12 13.05
N TRP A 85 -13.70 -12.06 11.89
CA TRP A 85 -12.44 -11.34 11.71
C TRP A 85 -12.40 -10.58 10.38
N VAL A 86 -11.93 -9.34 10.41
CA VAL A 86 -11.71 -8.53 9.21
C VAL A 86 -10.23 -8.25 9.01
N LEU A 87 -9.70 -8.70 7.86
CA LEU A 87 -8.36 -8.33 7.40
C LEU A 87 -8.52 -7.27 6.31
N ALA A 88 -8.19 -6.03 6.63
CA ALA A 88 -8.32 -4.89 5.71
C ALA A 88 -7.02 -4.69 4.92
N MET A 89 -6.89 -5.41 3.79
CA MET A 89 -5.76 -5.32 2.85
C MET A 89 -6.02 -4.24 1.80
N THR A 90 -6.33 -3.03 2.26
CA THR A 90 -6.82 -1.91 1.43
C THR A 90 -5.71 -1.07 0.81
N GLY A 91 -4.46 -1.52 0.97
CA GLY A 91 -3.27 -0.82 0.47
C GLY A 91 -2.76 0.26 1.42
N TRP A 92 -1.77 0.99 0.93
CA TRP A 92 -1.11 2.06 1.65
C TRP A 92 -1.17 3.34 0.83
N ARG A 93 -1.26 4.46 1.52
CA ARG A 93 -1.08 5.79 0.93
C ARG A 93 -0.14 6.60 1.82
N ALA A 94 0.76 7.33 1.19
CA ALA A 94 1.56 8.31 1.89
C ALA A 94 0.66 9.32 2.61
N ASN A 95 0.96 9.61 3.87
CA ASN A 95 0.33 10.71 4.56
C ASN A 95 1.25 11.94 4.46
N PRO A 96 0.95 12.93 3.63
CA PRO A 96 1.82 14.07 3.40
C PRO A 96 1.72 15.14 4.50
N LYS A 97 0.92 14.91 5.54
CA LYS A 97 0.60 15.95 6.55
C LYS A 97 1.85 16.63 7.12
N LEU A 98 2.83 15.82 7.55
CA LEU A 98 4.09 16.36 8.10
C LEU A 98 4.85 17.20 7.05
N LEU A 99 4.92 16.75 5.81
CA LEU A 99 5.61 17.48 4.75
C LEU A 99 4.91 18.81 4.43
N LEU A 100 3.57 18.80 4.40
CA LEU A 100 2.78 20.03 4.21
C LEU A 100 2.99 21.02 5.36
N GLU A 101 3.03 20.54 6.61
CA GLU A 101 3.30 21.38 7.79
C GLU A 101 4.73 21.97 7.77
N LEU A 102 5.66 21.28 7.14
CA LEU A 102 7.04 21.76 6.91
C LEU A 102 7.16 22.65 5.66
N GLY A 103 6.09 22.87 4.93
CA GLY A 103 6.05 23.75 3.77
C GLY A 103 6.43 23.10 2.44
N VAL A 104 6.61 21.77 2.41
CA VAL A 104 6.93 21.04 1.17
C VAL A 104 5.72 21.00 0.25
N THR A 105 5.92 21.34 -1.01
CA THR A 105 4.86 21.25 -2.04
C THR A 105 4.57 19.80 -2.36
N ILE A 106 3.27 19.44 -2.35
CA ILE A 106 2.80 18.10 -2.74
C ILE A 106 1.99 18.21 -4.02
N ASP A 107 2.33 17.44 -5.03
CA ASP A 107 1.53 17.37 -6.25
C ASP A 107 0.14 16.79 -5.94
N PRO A 108 -0.95 17.51 -6.21
CA PRO A 108 -2.29 17.08 -5.79
C PRO A 108 -2.80 15.86 -6.56
N GLY A 109 -2.29 15.60 -7.75
CA GLY A 109 -2.70 14.47 -8.59
C GLY A 109 -2.01 13.18 -8.21
N SER A 110 -0.69 13.22 -8.06
CA SER A 110 0.14 12.05 -7.75
C SER A 110 0.42 11.87 -6.26
N GLY A 111 0.30 12.93 -5.46
CA GLY A 111 0.71 12.94 -4.04
C GLY A 111 2.23 12.92 -3.85
N ILE A 112 3.01 13.12 -4.91
CA ILE A 112 4.46 13.12 -4.86
C ILE A 112 4.94 14.44 -4.25
N PRO A 113 5.79 14.41 -3.21
CA PRO A 113 6.48 15.60 -2.71
C PRO A 113 7.41 16.17 -3.78
N ALA A 114 7.38 17.50 -3.96
CA ALA A 114 8.34 18.17 -4.82
C ALA A 114 9.76 17.92 -4.29
N HIS A 115 10.60 17.28 -5.08
CA HIS A 115 11.98 16.96 -4.72
C HIS A 115 12.83 16.76 -5.98
N ASP A 116 14.12 16.95 -5.83
CA ASP A 116 15.11 16.60 -6.83
C ASP A 116 15.35 15.07 -6.78
N PRO A 117 15.15 14.34 -7.88
CA PRO A 117 15.33 12.89 -7.91
C PRO A 117 16.79 12.42 -7.77
N GLU A 118 17.78 13.30 -7.95
CA GLU A 118 19.20 12.96 -7.80
C GLU A 118 19.66 13.13 -6.37
N THR A 119 19.20 14.18 -5.68
CA THR A 119 19.59 14.49 -4.31
C THR A 119 18.57 14.08 -3.27
N MET A 120 17.34 13.82 -3.66
CA MET A 120 16.17 13.56 -2.80
C MET A 120 15.80 14.76 -1.91
N GLU A 121 16.38 15.95 -2.13
CA GLU A 121 16.03 17.16 -1.41
C GLU A 121 14.71 17.72 -1.92
N THR A 122 13.86 18.16 -1.00
CA THR A 122 12.60 18.79 -1.34
C THR A 122 12.77 20.24 -1.80
N ASP A 123 11.69 20.88 -2.20
CA ASP A 123 11.64 22.32 -2.47
C ASP A 123 11.84 23.18 -1.20
N VAL A 124 11.86 22.55 -0.02
CA VAL A 124 12.26 23.19 1.24
C VAL A 124 13.69 22.78 1.57
N PRO A 125 14.67 23.72 1.55
CA PRO A 125 16.07 23.40 1.77
C PRO A 125 16.33 22.67 3.10
N GLY A 126 17.12 21.61 3.06
CA GLY A 126 17.47 20.79 4.23
C GLY A 126 16.45 19.72 4.58
N ILE A 127 15.34 19.62 3.87
CA ILE A 127 14.35 18.55 4.01
C ILE A 127 14.53 17.56 2.85
N TYR A 128 14.73 16.29 3.18
CA TYR A 128 14.93 15.21 2.23
C TYR A 128 13.81 14.19 2.38
N VAL A 129 13.40 13.57 1.27
CA VAL A 129 12.43 12.48 1.26
C VAL A 129 13.09 11.18 0.82
N ALA A 130 12.71 10.05 1.44
CA ALA A 130 13.26 8.75 1.10
C ALA A 130 12.21 7.64 1.16
N GLY A 131 12.47 6.55 0.44
CA GLY A 131 11.59 5.38 0.40
C GLY A 131 10.24 5.70 -0.22
N VAL A 132 9.22 4.94 0.19
CA VAL A 132 7.88 4.95 -0.42
C VAL A 132 7.16 6.30 -0.34
N LEU A 133 7.57 7.19 0.57
CA LEU A 133 7.02 8.54 0.67
C LEU A 133 7.25 9.36 -0.61
N ALA A 134 8.39 9.16 -1.28
CA ALA A 134 8.72 9.81 -2.54
C ALA A 134 7.86 9.31 -3.74
N ALA A 135 7.13 8.20 -3.59
CA ALA A 135 6.25 7.66 -4.63
C ALA A 135 4.82 8.26 -4.60
N GLY A 136 4.47 9.04 -3.60
CA GLY A 136 3.13 9.61 -3.46
C GLY A 136 2.05 8.54 -3.30
N HIS A 137 1.02 8.61 -4.14
CA HIS A 137 -0.14 7.69 -4.08
C HIS A 137 0.16 6.29 -4.63
N ASP A 138 1.19 6.13 -5.46
CA ASP A 138 1.55 4.86 -6.07
C ASP A 138 2.75 4.20 -5.36
N ALA A 139 2.46 3.57 -4.23
CA ALA A 139 3.47 2.87 -3.42
C ALA A 139 4.16 1.69 -4.16
N ASN A 140 3.62 1.25 -5.31
CA ASN A 140 4.23 0.16 -6.08
C ASN A 140 5.48 0.57 -6.89
N LYS A 141 5.81 1.86 -6.91
CA LYS A 141 7.00 2.37 -7.60
C LYS A 141 8.27 2.26 -6.77
N ILE A 142 8.14 2.28 -5.44
CA ILE A 142 9.29 2.28 -4.54
C ILE A 142 9.13 1.16 -3.51
N PHE A 143 10.01 0.18 -3.60
CA PHE A 143 10.18 -0.93 -2.66
C PHE A 143 11.47 -0.75 -1.87
N ILE A 144 11.76 -1.66 -0.93
CA ILE A 144 13.00 -1.64 -0.15
C ILE A 144 14.22 -1.71 -1.08
N GLU A 145 14.14 -2.52 -2.14
CA GLU A 145 15.22 -2.79 -3.08
C GLU A 145 15.74 -1.54 -3.80
N ASN A 146 14.86 -0.65 -4.22
CA ASN A 146 15.22 0.60 -4.88
C ASN A 146 15.22 1.80 -3.91
N GLY A 147 14.32 1.84 -2.95
CA GLY A 147 14.22 2.93 -1.98
C GLY A 147 15.43 3.04 -1.03
N ARG A 148 16.19 1.95 -0.82
CA ARG A 148 17.43 1.99 -0.02
C ARG A 148 18.53 2.86 -0.63
N MET A 149 18.50 3.03 -1.96
CA MET A 149 19.47 3.87 -2.67
C MET A 149 19.29 5.37 -2.37
N HIS A 150 18.11 5.79 -1.93
CA HIS A 150 17.86 7.18 -1.55
C HIS A 150 18.76 7.64 -0.41
N GLY A 151 19.17 6.75 0.50
CA GLY A 151 20.12 7.07 1.58
C GLY A 151 21.49 7.48 1.04
N ASP A 152 22.00 6.76 0.05
CA ASP A 152 23.28 7.06 -0.59
C ASP A 152 23.21 8.39 -1.37
N GLN A 153 22.10 8.64 -2.10
CA GLN A 153 21.86 9.90 -2.81
C GLN A 153 21.87 11.10 -1.85
N ILE A 154 21.12 10.99 -0.75
CA ILE A 154 21.05 12.04 0.28
C ILE A 154 22.43 12.29 0.90
N LEU A 155 23.16 11.22 1.22
CA LEU A 155 24.50 11.36 1.82
C LEU A 155 25.45 12.08 0.86
N THR A 156 25.47 11.70 -0.41
CA THR A 156 26.29 12.36 -1.43
C THR A 156 25.96 13.85 -1.53
N ALA A 157 24.67 14.17 -1.60
CA ALA A 157 24.22 15.57 -1.67
C ALA A 157 24.61 16.39 -0.43
N LEU A 158 24.57 15.79 0.75
CA LEU A 158 25.00 16.43 2.00
C LEU A 158 26.52 16.65 2.04
N GLU A 159 27.32 15.70 1.55
CA GLU A 159 28.78 15.82 1.47
C GLU A 159 29.18 16.93 0.49
N GLU A 160 28.51 17.05 -0.66
CA GLU A 160 28.74 18.12 -1.63
C GLU A 160 28.39 19.51 -1.09
N LYS A 161 27.32 19.62 -0.31
CA LYS A 161 26.91 20.88 0.33
C LYS A 161 27.80 21.28 1.51
N SER A 162 28.55 20.36 2.10
CA SER A 162 29.35 20.58 3.29
C SER A 162 30.75 19.96 3.15
N PRO A 163 31.56 20.41 2.18
CA PRO A 163 32.85 19.79 1.85
C PRO A 163 33.91 19.85 2.98
N GLY A 164 33.59 20.43 4.13
CA GLY A 164 34.47 20.51 5.30
C GLY A 164 34.07 19.66 6.50
N ARG A 165 32.91 18.97 6.46
CA ARG A 165 32.53 17.98 7.48
C ARG A 165 32.93 16.58 7.02
N SER A 166 34.26 16.35 7.00
CA SER A 166 34.84 15.01 6.87
C SER A 166 34.19 14.05 7.87
N ARG A 167 33.99 12.79 7.45
CA ARG A 167 33.72 11.61 8.27
C ARG A 167 34.61 11.51 9.50
N ALA A 168 34.52 12.45 10.42
CA ALA A 168 35.17 12.36 11.72
C ALA A 168 34.26 11.57 12.63
N GLU A 169 34.83 10.45 13.07
CA GLU A 169 34.42 9.59 14.16
C GLU A 169 33.31 8.55 13.85
N LYS A 170 33.77 7.47 13.23
CA LYS A 170 33.23 6.15 13.57
C LYS A 170 33.39 5.99 15.08
N VAL A 171 32.28 6.07 15.79
CA VAL A 171 32.22 5.68 17.21
C VAL A 171 32.66 4.22 17.29
N GLY A 172 33.75 3.99 18.05
CA GLY A 172 34.25 2.69 18.42
C GLY A 172 33.30 2.00 19.40
#